data_813144db3653cfe5bb7b9f70e7051e0a
#
_entry.id   813144db3653cfe5bb7b9f70e7051e0a
#
_cell.length_a   1.000
_cell.length_b   1.000
_cell.length_c   1.000
_cell.angle_alpha   90.00
_cell.angle_beta   90.00
_cell.angle_gamma   90.00
#
_symmetry.space_group_name_H-M   'P 1'
#
loop_
_entity.id
_entity.type
_entity.pdbx_description
1 polymer ?
#
loop_
_entity_poly.entity_id
_entity_poly.type
_entity_poly.pdbx_seq_one_letter_code
_entity_poly.pdbx_strand_id
1 'polypeptide(L)'
;MDIYDNNINVLTNYIADGSKGCNSNAVGVELEHFVIDKNGDCVPYINGVENIIEQLAQNFPKHVYSEGFLIGLSCDKYNITLEPGAQIEISIKPTENICEIENIYGEFLSVINPILDKYSYRLTTL
;
A
#
# COMPACT_ATOMS: atom_id res chain seq x y z
N MET A 1 30.89 -29.77 12.02
CA MET A 1 29.61 -29.09 12.20
C MET A 1 28.72 -29.60 11.06
N ASP A 2 27.58 -30.19 11.39
CA ASP A 2 26.65 -30.73 10.41
C ASP A 2 26.06 -29.55 9.59
N ILE A 3 25.74 -29.80 8.32
CA ILE A 3 25.08 -28.81 7.45
C ILE A 3 23.83 -28.25 8.10
N TYR A 4 23.10 -29.10 8.84
CA TYR A 4 21.90 -28.71 9.58
C TYR A 4 22.22 -27.68 10.68
N ASP A 5 23.19 -27.93 11.50
CA ASP A 5 23.62 -27.01 12.57
C ASP A 5 24.12 -25.68 12.03
N ASN A 6 24.84 -25.72 10.90
CA ASN A 6 25.31 -24.52 10.23
C ASN A 6 24.11 -23.67 9.70
N ASN A 7 23.11 -24.29 9.07
CA ASN A 7 21.93 -23.59 8.56
C ASN A 7 21.10 -22.99 9.69
N ILE A 8 20.93 -23.70 10.81
CA ILE A 8 20.22 -23.16 11.99
C ILE A 8 20.96 -21.92 12.53
N ASN A 9 22.30 -21.98 12.66
CA ASN A 9 23.06 -20.82 13.12
C ASN A 9 22.97 -19.64 12.16
N VAL A 10 23.02 -19.84 10.83
CA VAL A 10 22.87 -18.78 9.84
C VAL A 10 21.50 -18.13 9.95
N LEU A 11 20.42 -18.91 10.03
CA LEU A 11 19.06 -18.40 10.16
C LEU A 11 18.85 -17.65 11.49
N THR A 12 19.37 -18.20 12.59
CA THR A 12 19.27 -17.57 13.92
C THR A 12 19.99 -16.22 13.92
N ASN A 13 21.20 -16.17 13.38
CA ASN A 13 21.96 -14.91 13.29
C ASN A 13 21.25 -13.90 12.39
N TYR A 14 20.72 -14.32 11.24
CA TYR A 14 19.96 -13.43 10.35
C TYR A 14 18.77 -12.77 11.05
N ILE A 15 18.00 -13.55 11.85
CA ILE A 15 16.88 -13.03 12.62
C ILE A 15 17.37 -12.11 13.75
N ALA A 16 18.42 -12.52 14.46
CA ALA A 16 18.99 -11.75 15.58
C ALA A 16 19.57 -10.41 15.11
N ASP A 17 20.25 -10.39 13.96
CA ASP A 17 20.83 -9.18 13.36
C ASP A 17 19.76 -8.18 12.93
N GLY A 18 18.54 -8.66 12.65
CA GLY A 18 17.37 -7.81 12.37
C GLY A 18 16.76 -7.18 13.62
N SER A 19 17.22 -7.52 14.83
CA SER A 19 16.69 -6.94 16.06
C SER A 19 17.02 -5.45 16.15
N LYS A 20 15.98 -4.62 16.41
CA LYS A 20 16.14 -3.17 16.59
C LYS A 20 16.43 -2.85 18.05
N GLY A 21 17.33 -1.90 18.30
CA GLY A 21 17.54 -1.37 19.65
C GLY A 21 16.28 -0.67 20.18
N CYS A 22 16.15 -0.60 21.51
CA CYS A 22 14.93 -0.07 22.18
C CYS A 22 14.56 1.39 21.81
N ASN A 23 15.42 2.10 21.10
CA ASN A 23 15.24 3.53 20.78
C ASN A 23 14.84 3.79 19.31
N SER A 24 14.47 2.76 18.53
CA SER A 24 14.09 2.92 17.11
C SER A 24 12.83 2.11 16.78
N ASN A 25 11.73 2.39 17.48
CA ASN A 25 10.44 1.74 17.24
C ASN A 25 9.67 2.53 16.20
N ALA A 26 9.92 2.25 14.92
CA ALA A 26 9.10 2.76 13.83
C ALA A 26 8.11 1.67 13.37
N VAL A 27 6.88 2.09 13.05
CA VAL A 27 5.80 1.23 12.54
C VAL A 27 5.42 1.73 11.16
N GLY A 28 5.45 0.84 10.16
CA GLY A 28 4.81 1.03 8.87
C GLY A 28 3.43 0.36 8.89
N VAL A 29 2.52 0.87 8.07
CA VAL A 29 1.15 0.36 7.98
C VAL A 29 0.79 0.14 6.52
N GLU A 30 0.14 -0.99 6.24
CA GLU A 30 -0.46 -1.33 4.97
C GLU A 30 -1.97 -1.42 5.17
N LEU A 31 -2.73 -0.73 4.33
CA LEU A 31 -4.19 -0.72 4.36
C LEU A 31 -4.71 -1.06 2.97
N GLU A 32 -5.46 -2.15 2.88
CA GLU A 32 -6.05 -2.64 1.65
C GLU A 32 -7.52 -2.26 1.57
N HIS A 33 -7.96 -1.84 0.37
CA HIS A 33 -9.32 -1.39 0.13
C HIS A 33 -9.87 -1.99 -1.16
N PHE A 34 -11.06 -2.57 -1.09
CA PHE A 34 -11.84 -2.75 -2.30
C PHE A 34 -12.44 -1.41 -2.75
N VAL A 35 -12.46 -1.18 -4.06
CA VAL A 35 -13.32 -0.16 -4.64
C VAL A 35 -14.67 -0.80 -4.92
N ILE A 36 -15.73 -0.22 -4.37
CA ILE A 36 -17.10 -0.71 -4.57
C ILE A 36 -17.98 0.36 -5.20
N ASP A 37 -18.94 -0.10 -6.00
CA ASP A 37 -19.94 0.77 -6.64
C ASP A 37 -21.09 1.12 -5.67
N LYS A 38 -22.08 1.86 -6.19
CA LYS A 38 -23.27 2.26 -5.43
C LYS A 38 -24.14 1.10 -4.95
N ASN A 39 -24.03 -0.08 -5.57
CA ASN A 39 -24.77 -1.30 -5.18
C ASN A 39 -23.99 -2.12 -4.14
N GLY A 40 -22.72 -1.81 -3.91
CA GLY A 40 -21.83 -2.56 -3.05
C GLY A 40 -21.05 -3.67 -3.77
N ASP A 41 -21.11 -3.72 -5.10
CA ASP A 41 -20.36 -4.67 -5.92
C ASP A 41 -18.94 -4.18 -6.13
N CYS A 42 -17.96 -5.12 -6.11
CA CYS A 42 -16.57 -4.80 -6.37
C CYS A 42 -16.38 -4.29 -7.80
N VAL A 43 -15.67 -3.17 -7.93
CA VAL A 43 -15.32 -2.58 -9.23
C VAL A 43 -14.16 -3.37 -9.83
N PRO A 44 -14.27 -3.88 -11.08
CA PRO A 44 -13.20 -4.61 -11.73
C PRO A 44 -12.02 -3.68 -12.07
N TYR A 45 -10.84 -4.27 -12.34
CA TYR A 45 -9.69 -3.48 -12.77
C TYR A 45 -9.97 -2.77 -14.12
N ILE A 46 -10.30 -3.53 -15.17
CA ILE A 46 -10.51 -3.01 -16.54
C ILE A 46 -11.73 -2.07 -16.57
N ASN A 47 -11.52 -0.86 -17.07
CA ASN A 47 -12.52 0.23 -17.13
C ASN A 47 -13.08 0.66 -15.76
N GLY A 48 -12.50 0.21 -14.66
CA GLY A 48 -12.89 0.52 -13.30
C GLY A 48 -11.73 1.11 -12.50
N VAL A 49 -11.06 0.28 -11.69
CA VAL A 49 -9.94 0.70 -10.85
C VAL A 49 -8.78 1.27 -11.68
N GLU A 50 -8.57 0.77 -12.90
CA GLU A 50 -7.63 1.34 -13.87
C GLU A 50 -7.80 2.84 -14.04
N ASN A 51 -9.04 3.32 -14.25
CA ASN A 51 -9.32 4.75 -14.41
C ASN A 51 -9.03 5.55 -13.13
N ILE A 52 -9.18 4.94 -11.97
CA ILE A 52 -8.89 5.57 -10.68
C ILE A 52 -7.38 5.75 -10.52
N ILE A 53 -6.59 4.69 -10.73
CA ILE A 53 -5.14 4.76 -10.54
C ILE A 53 -4.46 5.67 -11.58
N GLU A 54 -4.98 5.73 -12.80
CA GLU A 54 -4.50 6.65 -13.85
C GLU A 54 -4.75 8.13 -13.47
N GLN A 55 -5.89 8.46 -12.88
CA GLN A 55 -6.15 9.81 -12.40
C GLN A 55 -5.31 10.15 -11.17
N LEU A 56 -5.11 9.19 -10.25
CA LEU A 56 -4.21 9.35 -9.11
C LEU A 56 -2.77 9.64 -9.55
N ALA A 57 -2.31 9.02 -10.63
CA ALA A 57 -0.94 9.16 -11.14
C ALA A 57 -0.50 10.62 -11.35
N GLN A 58 -1.44 11.52 -11.64
CA GLN A 58 -1.14 12.95 -11.82
C GLN A 58 -0.58 13.61 -10.55
N ASN A 59 -0.78 12.99 -9.39
CA ASN A 59 -0.33 13.50 -8.09
C ASN A 59 0.94 12.82 -7.58
N PHE A 60 1.51 11.86 -8.34
CA PHE A 60 2.63 11.04 -7.90
C PHE A 60 3.84 11.18 -8.81
N PRO A 61 5.06 11.32 -8.25
CA PRO A 61 6.28 11.49 -9.04
C PRO A 61 6.80 10.20 -9.66
N LYS A 62 6.38 9.04 -9.16
CA LYS A 62 6.87 7.73 -9.62
C LYS A 62 5.71 6.79 -9.91
N HIS A 63 5.81 6.11 -11.06
CA HIS A 63 4.82 5.17 -11.56
C HIS A 63 5.45 3.82 -11.79
N VAL A 64 4.73 2.74 -11.47
CA VAL A 64 5.16 1.35 -11.69
C VAL A 64 4.21 0.69 -12.67
N TYR A 65 4.77 0.11 -13.74
CA TYR A 65 4.01 -0.58 -14.77
C TYR A 65 4.38 -2.06 -14.81
N SER A 66 3.41 -2.91 -15.10
CA SER A 66 3.59 -4.33 -15.43
C SER A 66 2.75 -4.66 -16.65
N GLU A 67 3.37 -5.27 -17.67
CA GLU A 67 2.71 -5.66 -18.93
C GLU A 67 1.92 -4.52 -19.61
N GLY A 68 2.36 -3.28 -19.41
CA GLY A 68 1.71 -2.08 -19.95
C GLY A 68 0.61 -1.49 -19.07
N PHE A 69 0.26 -2.13 -17.98
CA PHE A 69 -0.72 -1.64 -17.00
C PHE A 69 -0.05 -0.88 -15.87
N LEU A 70 -0.64 0.24 -15.46
CA LEU A 70 -0.22 0.99 -14.28
C LEU A 70 -0.70 0.23 -13.02
N ILE A 71 0.25 -0.27 -12.24
CA ILE A 71 -0.02 -1.10 -11.06
C ILE A 71 0.47 -0.50 -9.75
N GLY A 72 1.17 0.62 -9.80
CA GLY A 72 1.67 1.25 -8.57
C GLY A 72 2.09 2.70 -8.77
N LEU A 73 2.00 3.44 -7.69
CA LEU A 73 2.37 4.85 -7.57
C LEU A 73 3.20 5.02 -6.30
N SER A 74 4.15 5.95 -6.30
CA SER A 74 5.02 6.15 -5.14
C SER A 74 5.34 7.61 -4.92
N CYS A 75 5.36 8.01 -3.66
CA CYS A 75 5.88 9.30 -3.19
C CYS A 75 6.81 9.10 -1.98
N ASP A 76 7.26 10.20 -1.38
CA ASP A 76 8.22 10.12 -0.27
C ASP A 76 7.61 9.53 1.02
N LYS A 77 6.29 9.68 1.21
CA LYS A 77 5.59 9.26 2.44
C LYS A 77 4.99 7.85 2.35
N TYR A 78 4.46 7.47 1.18
CA TYR A 78 3.74 6.20 0.99
C TYR A 78 3.79 5.73 -0.45
N ASN A 79 3.42 4.47 -0.64
CA ASN A 79 3.21 3.85 -1.93
C ASN A 79 1.73 3.47 -2.07
N ILE A 80 1.24 3.42 -3.31
CA ILE A 80 -0.02 2.79 -3.66
C ILE A 80 0.31 1.63 -4.58
N THR A 81 -0.24 0.46 -4.29
CA THR A 81 -0.11 -0.75 -5.11
C THR A 81 -1.48 -1.36 -5.38
N LEU A 82 -1.56 -2.16 -6.42
CA LEU A 82 -2.75 -2.96 -6.71
C LEU A 82 -2.51 -4.39 -6.28
N GLU A 83 -3.41 -4.87 -5.43
CA GLU A 83 -3.42 -6.23 -4.93
C GLU A 83 -4.43 -7.10 -5.71
N PRO A 84 -4.39 -8.46 -5.57
CA PRO A 84 -5.34 -9.36 -6.20
C PRO A 84 -6.80 -8.95 -5.95
N GLY A 85 -7.65 -9.06 -6.98
CA GLY A 85 -9.03 -8.59 -6.90
C GLY A 85 -9.20 -7.09 -7.12
N ALA A 86 -8.17 -6.42 -7.65
CA ALA A 86 -8.13 -4.98 -7.88
C ALA A 86 -8.28 -4.14 -6.60
N GLN A 87 -7.83 -4.66 -5.47
CA GLN A 87 -7.72 -3.90 -4.23
C GLN A 87 -6.66 -2.80 -4.39
N ILE A 88 -6.92 -1.66 -3.81
CA ILE A 88 -5.96 -0.56 -3.69
C ILE A 88 -5.33 -0.65 -2.30
N GLU A 89 -4.03 -0.94 -2.26
CA GLU A 89 -3.24 -0.90 -1.04
C GLU A 89 -2.53 0.44 -0.91
N ILE A 90 -2.53 1.00 0.29
CA ILE A 90 -1.63 2.07 0.67
C ILE A 90 -0.62 1.55 1.70
N SER A 91 0.67 1.58 1.35
CA SER A 91 1.78 1.22 2.23
C SER A 91 2.45 2.49 2.77
N ILE A 92 2.16 2.83 4.02
CA ILE A 92 2.74 4.01 4.69
C ILE A 92 4.11 3.63 5.26
N LYS A 93 5.12 4.43 4.92
CA LYS A 93 6.49 4.19 5.38
C LYS A 93 6.60 4.25 6.90
N PRO A 94 7.55 3.49 7.49
CA PRO A 94 7.73 3.47 8.92
C PRO A 94 7.95 4.86 9.52
N THR A 95 7.19 5.18 10.56
CA THR A 95 7.30 6.39 11.37
C THR A 95 7.24 6.03 12.86
N GLU A 96 7.81 6.87 13.71
CA GLU A 96 7.79 6.69 15.17
C GLU A 96 6.52 7.25 15.81
N ASN A 97 5.68 7.94 15.03
CA ASN A 97 4.49 8.62 15.53
C ASN A 97 3.23 8.12 14.82
N ILE A 98 2.35 7.46 15.57
CA ILE A 98 1.08 6.94 15.05
C ILE A 98 0.16 8.05 14.48
N CYS A 99 0.20 9.25 15.04
CA CYS A 99 -0.58 10.38 14.53
C CYS A 99 -0.10 10.83 13.14
N GLU A 100 1.17 10.58 12.80
CA GLU A 100 1.68 10.84 11.46
C GLU A 100 1.08 9.87 10.44
N ILE A 101 0.90 8.60 10.82
CA ILE A 101 0.22 7.59 9.99
C ILE A 101 -1.22 8.04 9.69
N GLU A 102 -1.96 8.49 10.69
CA GLU A 102 -3.31 9.00 10.54
C GLU A 102 -3.36 10.21 9.58
N ASN A 103 -2.44 11.15 9.72
CA ASN A 103 -2.36 12.31 8.85
C ASN A 103 -2.05 11.91 7.39
N ILE A 104 -1.10 11.00 7.18
CA ILE A 104 -0.73 10.52 5.83
C ILE A 104 -1.92 9.78 5.19
N TYR A 105 -2.62 8.95 5.95
CA TYR A 105 -3.82 8.28 5.46
C TYR A 105 -4.93 9.28 5.12
N GLY A 106 -5.11 10.33 5.94
CA GLY A 106 -6.03 11.43 5.64
C GLY A 106 -5.66 12.19 4.35
N GLU A 107 -4.37 12.43 4.10
CA GLU A 107 -3.88 13.02 2.84
C GLU A 107 -4.26 12.12 1.64
N PHE A 108 -4.00 10.80 1.74
CA PHE A 108 -4.41 9.84 0.71
C PHE A 108 -5.91 9.89 0.42
N LEU A 109 -6.75 9.83 1.46
CA LEU A 109 -8.21 9.90 1.30
C LEU A 109 -8.66 11.21 0.64
N SER A 110 -8.01 12.33 0.96
CA SER A 110 -8.33 13.64 0.37
C SER A 110 -8.06 13.70 -1.13
N VAL A 111 -7.11 12.90 -1.64
CA VAL A 111 -6.77 12.84 -3.06
C VAL A 111 -7.64 11.82 -3.80
N ILE A 112 -7.90 10.65 -3.21
CA ILE A 112 -8.63 9.58 -3.89
C ILE A 112 -10.15 9.80 -3.90
N ASN A 113 -10.74 10.27 -2.80
CA ASN A 113 -12.20 10.41 -2.69
C ASN A 113 -12.81 11.29 -3.78
N PRO A 114 -12.26 12.46 -4.15
CA PRO A 114 -12.79 13.26 -5.26
C PRO A 114 -12.77 12.54 -6.62
N ILE A 115 -11.85 11.58 -6.80
CA ILE A 115 -11.79 10.75 -8.01
C ILE A 115 -12.88 9.70 -7.98
N LEU A 116 -13.03 9.00 -6.85
CA LEU A 116 -14.07 7.98 -6.65
C LEU A 116 -15.48 8.55 -6.80
N ASP A 117 -15.72 9.75 -6.27
CA ASP A 117 -17.02 10.44 -6.33
C ASP A 117 -17.50 10.67 -7.78
N LYS A 118 -16.57 10.93 -8.73
CA LYS A 118 -16.92 11.09 -10.17
C LYS A 118 -17.59 9.85 -10.76
N TYR A 119 -17.28 8.68 -10.20
CA TYR A 119 -17.81 7.39 -10.67
C TYR A 119 -18.89 6.83 -9.74
N SER A 120 -19.23 7.53 -8.67
CA SER A 120 -20.10 7.03 -7.59
C SER A 120 -19.53 5.75 -6.94
N TYR A 121 -18.21 5.68 -6.79
CA TYR A 121 -17.48 4.62 -6.12
C TYR A 121 -17.08 5.03 -4.71
N ARG A 122 -16.71 4.06 -3.89
CA ARG A 122 -16.15 4.28 -2.56
C ARG A 122 -15.14 3.20 -2.22
N LEU A 123 -14.24 3.52 -1.28
CA LEU A 123 -13.39 2.52 -0.66
C LEU A 123 -14.18 1.78 0.43
N THR A 124 -13.93 0.49 0.59
CA THR A 124 -14.34 -0.27 1.76
C THR A 124 -13.12 -0.72 2.54
N THR A 125 -13.23 -0.72 3.85
CA THR A 125 -12.30 -1.39 4.75
C THR A 125 -12.81 -2.78 5.03
N LEU A 126 -11.89 -3.74 5.04
CA LEU A 126 -12.18 -5.10 5.48
C LEU A 126 -12.26 -5.15 7.00
#